data_48734f0c8f7b73ec7d54a6eb3405a9df
#
_entry.id   48734f0c8f7b73ec7d54a6eb3405a9df
#
_cell.length_a   1.000
_cell.length_b   1.000
_cell.length_c   1.000
_cell.angle_alpha   90.00
_cell.angle_beta   90.00
_cell.angle_gamma   90.00
#
_symmetry.space_group_name_H-M   'P 1'
#
loop_
_entity.id
_entity.type
_entity.pdbx_description
1 polymer ?
#
loop_
_entity_poly.entity_id
_entity_poly.type
_entity_poly.pdbx_seq_one_letter_code
_entity_poly.pdbx_strand_id
1 'polypeptide(L)'
;MEIVLIRHGQPEWMPGDVYTKNPGLTSLGKLQSEKSSAVFVENSFDEIWVSPLKRAQETFTPFKEKNIGRSIHVFDWLQEMQDDEEEALYGKGTEEVMAFFAKRNSQSFEEWSEGSHGKYMEDFSKNIVSNLERELGNRGIIPLDAEFDRRFDLSASSIERLMIISHAGTMSVLLSYFLNMPLYAWTWRKFLPRHTGHTTLKSTQISGGHF
;
A
#
# COMPACT_ATOMS: atom_id res chain seq x y z
N MET A 1 -4.20 -19.17 -0.03
CA MET A 1 -4.61 -17.77 -0.17
C MET A 1 -3.58 -17.00 -1.00
N GLU A 2 -4.03 -16.05 -1.81
CA GLU A 2 -3.17 -15.17 -2.61
C GLU A 2 -3.54 -13.71 -2.35
N ILE A 3 -2.54 -12.86 -2.06
CA ILE A 3 -2.72 -11.41 -1.91
C ILE A 3 -1.89 -10.72 -2.98
N VAL A 4 -2.53 -9.87 -3.78
CA VAL A 4 -1.87 -9.05 -4.80
C VAL A 4 -1.89 -7.60 -4.37
N LEU A 5 -0.71 -7.04 -4.13
CA LEU A 5 -0.52 -5.63 -3.79
C LEU A 5 -0.16 -4.85 -5.07
N ILE A 6 -0.86 -3.76 -5.33
CA ILE A 6 -0.64 -2.90 -6.51
C ILE A 6 -0.43 -1.46 -6.05
N ARG A 7 0.68 -0.85 -6.47
CA ARG A 7 0.89 0.59 -6.31
C ARG A 7 0.10 1.36 -7.38
N HIS A 8 -0.49 2.50 -6.99
CA HIS A 8 -1.15 3.40 -7.95
C HIS A 8 -0.24 3.78 -9.13
N GLY A 9 -0.84 4.14 -10.28
CA GLY A 9 -0.16 4.67 -11.46
C GLY A 9 0.52 6.01 -11.19
N GLN A 10 1.30 6.51 -12.15
CA GLN A 10 2.01 7.78 -12.02
C GLN A 10 1.04 8.94 -11.73
N PRO A 11 1.17 9.61 -10.57
CA PRO A 11 0.32 10.73 -10.19
C PRO A 11 0.87 12.07 -10.75
N GLU A 12 -0.03 13.02 -10.93
CA GLU A 12 0.30 14.39 -11.35
C GLU A 12 0.52 15.28 -10.13
N TRP A 13 1.68 15.13 -9.46
CA TRP A 13 1.99 15.85 -8.23
C TRP A 13 2.06 17.37 -8.37
N MET A 14 2.46 17.87 -9.54
CA MET A 14 2.77 19.27 -9.80
C MET A 14 1.95 19.84 -10.99
N PRO A 15 0.60 19.74 -10.99
CA PRO A 15 -0.19 20.33 -12.07
C PRO A 15 -0.03 21.86 -12.04
N GLY A 16 0.45 22.44 -13.15
CA GLY A 16 0.69 23.86 -13.22
C GLY A 16 1.76 24.38 -12.25
N ASP A 17 2.77 23.56 -11.95
CA ASP A 17 3.88 23.86 -11.04
C ASP A 17 3.48 24.06 -9.55
N VAL A 18 2.36 23.48 -9.12
CA VAL A 18 1.86 23.58 -7.75
C VAL A 18 1.68 22.18 -7.13
N TYR A 19 2.30 21.94 -5.98
CA TYR A 19 2.20 20.65 -5.27
C TYR A 19 0.79 20.41 -4.75
N THR A 20 0.23 19.25 -5.10
CA THR A 20 -1.20 18.96 -4.90
C THR A 20 -1.42 17.82 -3.91
N LYS A 21 -2.30 18.04 -2.92
CA LYS A 21 -2.61 17.07 -1.83
C LYS A 21 -3.13 15.73 -2.33
N ASN A 22 -4.05 15.71 -3.28
CA ASN A 22 -4.68 14.48 -3.76
C ASN A 22 -4.74 14.46 -5.29
N PRO A 23 -3.57 14.37 -5.96
CA PRO A 23 -3.51 14.38 -7.42
C PRO A 23 -4.16 13.14 -8.02
N GLY A 24 -4.73 13.30 -9.22
CA GLY A 24 -5.10 12.20 -10.09
C GLY A 24 -3.89 11.63 -10.82
N LEU A 25 -4.13 10.74 -11.76
CA LEU A 25 -3.10 10.15 -12.61
C LEU A 25 -2.77 11.06 -13.81
N THR A 26 -1.51 11.05 -14.21
CA THR A 26 -1.10 11.54 -15.53
C THR A 26 -1.69 10.65 -16.64
N SER A 27 -1.61 11.10 -17.89
CA SER A 27 -1.96 10.25 -19.05
C SER A 27 -1.14 8.95 -19.06
N LEU A 28 0.15 9.03 -18.68
CA LEU A 28 1.00 7.84 -18.53
C LEU A 28 0.51 6.94 -17.39
N GLY A 29 0.11 7.52 -16.24
CA GLY A 29 -0.44 6.77 -15.11
C GLY A 29 -1.71 5.99 -15.47
N LYS A 30 -2.59 6.57 -16.27
CA LYS A 30 -3.79 5.90 -16.79
C LYS A 30 -3.43 4.72 -17.71
N LEU A 31 -2.52 4.94 -18.65
CA LEU A 31 -2.03 3.87 -19.53
C LEU A 31 -1.34 2.74 -18.74
N GLN A 32 -0.56 3.09 -17.71
CA GLN A 32 0.04 2.10 -16.80
C GLN A 32 -1.03 1.25 -16.11
N SER A 33 -2.11 1.88 -15.65
CA SER A 33 -3.22 1.18 -14.99
C SER A 33 -3.95 0.22 -15.94
N GLU A 34 -4.25 0.64 -17.15
CA GLU A 34 -4.85 -0.20 -18.19
C GLU A 34 -3.99 -1.43 -18.48
N LYS A 35 -2.69 -1.23 -18.71
CA LYS A 35 -1.74 -2.32 -18.96
C LYS A 35 -1.60 -3.27 -17.77
N SER A 36 -1.58 -2.72 -16.54
CA SER A 36 -1.51 -3.54 -15.32
C SER A 36 -2.77 -4.38 -15.17
N SER A 37 -3.96 -3.80 -15.41
CA SER A 37 -5.21 -4.56 -15.33
C SER A 37 -5.29 -5.69 -16.36
N ALA A 38 -4.65 -5.54 -17.53
CA ALA A 38 -4.64 -6.54 -18.58
C ALA A 38 -3.91 -7.84 -18.19
N VAL A 39 -3.03 -7.78 -17.19
CA VAL A 39 -2.28 -8.95 -16.70
C VAL A 39 -3.18 -9.92 -15.90
N PHE A 40 -4.29 -9.42 -15.35
CA PHE A 40 -5.18 -10.21 -14.50
C PHE A 40 -6.39 -10.73 -15.26
N VAL A 41 -6.73 -11.98 -14.98
CA VAL A 41 -7.94 -12.61 -15.53
C VAL A 41 -9.18 -11.94 -14.92
N GLU A 42 -10.25 -11.83 -15.69
CA GLU A 42 -11.53 -11.30 -15.22
C GLU A 42 -12.07 -12.10 -14.03
N ASN A 43 -12.69 -11.39 -13.10
CA ASN A 43 -13.31 -11.96 -11.91
C ASN A 43 -12.41 -12.91 -11.08
N SER A 44 -11.08 -12.70 -11.13
CA SER A 44 -10.13 -13.58 -10.47
C SER A 44 -9.90 -13.28 -8.99
N PHE A 45 -10.51 -12.21 -8.45
CA PHE A 45 -10.40 -11.81 -7.05
C PHE A 45 -11.74 -11.94 -6.34
N ASP A 46 -11.74 -12.41 -5.10
CA ASP A 46 -12.93 -12.48 -4.26
C ASP A 46 -13.27 -11.11 -3.72
N GLU A 47 -12.24 -10.38 -3.28
CA GLU A 47 -12.35 -9.00 -2.81
C GLU A 47 -11.25 -8.11 -3.37
N ILE A 48 -11.57 -6.81 -3.47
CA ILE A 48 -10.64 -5.76 -3.86
C ILE A 48 -10.71 -4.64 -2.83
N TRP A 49 -9.57 -4.32 -2.20
CA TRP A 49 -9.42 -3.23 -1.26
C TRP A 49 -8.68 -2.07 -1.91
N VAL A 50 -9.20 -0.87 -1.78
CA VAL A 50 -8.67 0.30 -2.50
C VAL A 50 -8.52 1.48 -1.55
N SER A 51 -7.41 2.20 -1.66
CA SER A 51 -7.22 3.49 -1.01
C SER A 51 -8.24 4.52 -1.50
N PRO A 52 -8.76 5.42 -0.65
CA PRO A 52 -9.68 6.48 -1.07
C PRO A 52 -9.02 7.59 -1.91
N LEU A 53 -7.68 7.66 -1.96
CA LEU A 53 -6.99 8.71 -2.69
C LEU A 53 -7.20 8.59 -4.20
N LYS A 54 -7.43 9.75 -4.84
CA LYS A 54 -7.82 9.85 -6.25
C LYS A 54 -6.95 9.02 -7.19
N ARG A 55 -5.62 9.08 -7.04
CA ARG A 55 -4.67 8.29 -7.84
C ARG A 55 -4.86 6.78 -7.72
N ALA A 56 -5.25 6.28 -6.55
CA ALA A 56 -5.54 4.86 -6.35
C ALA A 56 -6.90 4.48 -6.95
N GLN A 57 -7.91 5.33 -6.79
CA GLN A 57 -9.23 5.16 -7.39
C GLN A 57 -9.18 5.15 -8.93
N GLU A 58 -8.43 6.09 -9.52
CA GLU A 58 -8.24 6.13 -10.98
C GLU A 58 -7.43 4.91 -11.47
N THR A 59 -6.46 4.42 -10.68
CA THR A 59 -5.75 3.17 -10.97
C THR A 59 -6.70 1.97 -10.95
N PHE A 60 -7.65 1.95 -10.02
CA PHE A 60 -8.61 0.86 -9.88
C PHE A 60 -9.63 0.79 -11.03
N THR A 61 -9.93 1.89 -11.72
CA THR A 61 -10.98 1.95 -12.75
C THR A 61 -10.97 0.78 -13.74
N PRO A 62 -9.86 0.45 -14.45
CA PRO A 62 -9.85 -0.67 -15.39
C PRO A 62 -9.92 -2.04 -14.72
N PHE A 63 -9.56 -2.15 -13.45
CA PHE A 63 -9.75 -3.39 -12.68
C PHE A 63 -11.21 -3.59 -12.29
N LYS A 64 -11.94 -2.52 -11.95
CA LYS A 64 -13.35 -2.55 -11.62
C LYS A 64 -14.18 -3.11 -12.77
N GLU A 65 -13.88 -2.70 -13.99
CA GLU A 65 -14.57 -3.17 -15.19
C GLU A 65 -14.41 -4.68 -15.41
N LYS A 66 -13.28 -5.23 -15.00
CA LYS A 66 -12.97 -6.68 -15.09
C LYS A 66 -13.49 -7.52 -13.92
N ASN A 67 -13.89 -6.89 -12.83
CA ASN A 67 -14.32 -7.57 -11.61
C ASN A 67 -15.75 -7.19 -11.21
N ILE A 68 -16.66 -7.21 -12.19
CA ILE A 68 -18.06 -6.88 -11.99
C ILE A 68 -18.72 -7.86 -11.01
N GLY A 69 -19.41 -7.32 -10.01
CA GLY A 69 -20.11 -8.12 -9.00
C GLY A 69 -19.21 -8.64 -7.86
N ARG A 70 -17.93 -8.28 -7.86
CA ARG A 70 -17.02 -8.60 -6.75
C ARG A 70 -17.13 -7.58 -5.62
N SER A 71 -16.81 -8.01 -4.41
CA SER A 71 -16.78 -7.12 -3.23
C SER A 71 -15.64 -6.13 -3.33
N ILE A 72 -15.98 -4.83 -3.30
CA ILE A 72 -15.03 -3.74 -3.38
C ILE A 72 -15.15 -2.94 -2.09
N HIS A 73 -14.04 -2.76 -1.39
CA HIS A 73 -13.95 -2.00 -0.15
C HIS A 73 -12.99 -0.83 -0.30
N VAL A 74 -13.42 0.35 0.11
CA VAL A 74 -12.55 1.53 0.17
C VAL A 74 -12.22 1.75 1.64
N PHE A 75 -10.94 1.67 1.98
CA PHE A 75 -10.48 1.80 3.35
C PHE A 75 -9.56 3.01 3.53
N ASP A 76 -9.89 3.87 4.49
CA ASP A 76 -9.10 5.08 4.79
C ASP A 76 -7.69 4.76 5.27
N TRP A 77 -7.49 3.66 5.96
CA TRP A 77 -6.18 3.23 6.43
C TRP A 77 -5.23 2.75 5.30
N LEU A 78 -5.72 2.60 4.07
CA LEU A 78 -4.90 2.31 2.88
C LEU A 78 -4.34 3.57 2.22
N GLN A 79 -4.52 4.76 2.79
CA GLN A 79 -3.93 5.99 2.29
C GLN A 79 -2.40 5.97 2.39
N GLU A 80 -1.76 6.86 1.63
CA GLU A 80 -0.30 7.06 1.71
C GLU A 80 0.05 7.76 3.01
N MET A 81 1.21 7.46 3.49
CA MET A 81 1.84 8.17 4.58
C MET A 81 2.04 9.64 4.19
N GLN A 82 1.69 10.52 5.13
CA GLN A 82 1.78 11.94 4.94
C GLN A 82 1.85 12.63 6.30
N ASP A 83 3.01 13.18 6.63
CA ASP A 83 3.21 13.92 7.88
C ASP A 83 2.88 15.42 7.72
N ASP A 84 2.81 16.13 8.84
CA ASP A 84 2.47 17.56 8.88
C ASP A 84 3.46 18.42 8.09
N GLU A 85 4.74 18.02 8.04
CA GLU A 85 5.77 18.75 7.28
C GLU A 85 5.53 18.63 5.77
N GLU A 86 5.12 17.45 5.32
CA GLU A 86 4.78 17.25 3.92
C GLU A 86 3.44 17.91 3.57
N GLU A 87 2.49 17.94 4.49
CA GLU A 87 1.24 18.68 4.32
C GLU A 87 1.46 20.18 4.13
N ALA A 88 2.47 20.75 4.78
CA ALA A 88 2.82 22.16 4.62
C ALA A 88 3.36 22.53 3.23
N LEU A 89 3.68 21.54 2.39
CA LEU A 89 4.12 21.78 1.00
C LEU A 89 2.97 21.99 0.03
N TYR A 90 1.74 21.68 0.40
CA TYR A 90 0.62 21.89 -0.52
C TYR A 90 0.47 23.35 -0.91
N GLY A 91 0.31 23.58 -2.20
CA GLY A 91 0.27 24.90 -2.79
C GLY A 91 1.65 25.54 -3.04
N LYS A 92 2.74 24.85 -2.69
CA LYS A 92 4.10 25.32 -2.96
C LYS A 92 4.57 24.96 -4.37
N GLY A 93 5.50 25.74 -4.89
CA GLY A 93 6.10 25.52 -6.19
C GLY A 93 7.20 24.44 -6.18
N THR A 94 7.62 24.04 -7.38
CA THR A 94 8.61 22.97 -7.60
C THR A 94 9.88 23.18 -6.80
N GLU A 95 10.43 24.40 -6.75
CA GLU A 95 11.71 24.67 -6.08
C GLU A 95 11.66 24.35 -4.56
N GLU A 96 10.61 24.83 -3.87
CA GLU A 96 10.43 24.57 -2.43
C GLU A 96 10.23 23.08 -2.14
N VAL A 97 9.41 22.40 -2.95
CA VAL A 97 9.11 20.98 -2.83
C VAL A 97 10.37 20.13 -3.04
N MET A 98 11.13 20.42 -4.08
CA MET A 98 12.37 19.69 -4.38
C MET A 98 13.44 19.91 -3.30
N ALA A 99 13.58 21.14 -2.79
CA ALA A 99 14.50 21.44 -1.70
C ALA A 99 14.15 20.65 -0.41
N PHE A 100 12.86 20.59 -0.08
CA PHE A 100 12.37 19.82 1.07
C PHE A 100 12.74 18.32 0.95
N PHE A 101 12.39 17.68 -0.17
CA PHE A 101 12.67 16.26 -0.37
C PHE A 101 14.18 15.98 -0.47
N ALA A 102 14.97 16.87 -1.07
CA ALA A 102 16.42 16.75 -1.09
C ALA A 102 17.00 16.75 0.33
N LYS A 103 16.56 17.68 1.19
CA LYS A 103 16.95 17.74 2.60
C LYS A 103 16.54 16.46 3.35
N ARG A 104 15.28 16.02 3.22
CA ARG A 104 14.79 14.79 3.86
C ARG A 104 15.57 13.54 3.41
N ASN A 105 15.93 13.45 2.14
CA ASN A 105 16.70 12.34 1.59
C ASN A 105 18.17 12.32 2.01
N SER A 106 18.71 13.45 2.46
CA SER A 106 20.10 13.57 2.94
C SER A 106 20.25 13.24 4.43
N GLN A 107 19.14 13.09 5.18
CA GLN A 107 19.20 12.77 6.61
C GLN A 107 19.80 11.38 6.86
N SER A 108 20.56 11.25 7.95
CA SER A 108 20.98 9.95 8.45
C SER A 108 19.79 9.17 8.99
N PHE A 109 20.00 7.87 9.24
CA PHE A 109 18.94 7.04 9.84
C PHE A 109 18.56 7.54 11.24
N GLU A 110 19.52 7.92 12.04
CA GLU A 110 19.30 8.44 13.40
C GLU A 110 18.48 9.73 13.35
N GLU A 111 18.90 10.71 12.55
CA GLU A 111 18.17 11.98 12.38
C GLU A 111 16.70 11.74 11.93
N TRP A 112 16.52 10.75 11.05
CA TRP A 112 15.22 10.45 10.49
C TRP A 112 14.33 9.68 11.48
N SER A 113 14.87 8.73 12.27
CA SER A 113 14.11 7.89 13.20
C SER A 113 13.81 8.55 14.53
N GLU A 114 14.67 9.46 15.01
CA GLU A 114 14.52 10.14 16.30
C GLU A 114 13.62 11.39 16.21
N GLY A 115 13.39 11.90 15.02
CA GLY A 115 12.56 13.09 14.77
C GLY A 115 11.05 12.82 14.85
N SER A 116 10.27 13.90 14.68
CA SER A 116 8.80 13.85 14.58
C SER A 116 8.33 12.87 13.50
N HIS A 117 9.07 12.80 12.42
CA HIS A 117 8.81 11.89 11.31
C HIS A 117 8.91 10.40 11.71
N GLY A 118 9.92 10.01 12.49
CA GLY A 118 10.08 8.62 12.96
C GLY A 118 8.92 8.17 13.83
N LYS A 119 8.47 9.02 14.75
CA LYS A 119 7.28 8.74 15.57
C LYS A 119 6.02 8.63 14.72
N TYR A 120 5.83 9.54 13.78
CA TYR A 120 4.71 9.48 12.85
C TYR A 120 4.70 8.16 12.06
N MET A 121 5.87 7.71 11.58
CA MET A 121 6.02 6.43 10.87
C MET A 121 5.65 5.23 11.73
N GLU A 122 6.03 5.25 12.98
CA GLU A 122 5.68 4.18 13.93
C GLU A 122 4.16 4.11 14.13
N ASP A 123 3.53 5.24 14.39
CA ASP A 123 2.08 5.32 14.60
C ASP A 123 1.30 4.95 13.32
N PHE A 124 1.78 5.39 12.17
CA PHE A 124 1.22 5.03 10.87
C PHE A 124 1.31 3.51 10.62
N SER A 125 2.47 2.91 10.88
CA SER A 125 2.66 1.46 10.71
C SER A 125 1.76 0.65 11.65
N LYS A 126 1.65 1.05 12.92
CA LYS A 126 0.75 0.42 13.89
C LYS A 126 -0.71 0.52 13.46
N ASN A 127 -1.13 1.68 12.96
CA ASN A 127 -2.50 1.88 12.46
C ASN A 127 -2.80 0.96 11.27
N ILE A 128 -1.90 0.84 10.30
CA ILE A 128 -2.07 -0.08 9.16
C ILE A 128 -2.20 -1.52 9.64
N VAL A 129 -1.29 -1.99 10.49
CA VAL A 129 -1.30 -3.37 10.97
C VAL A 129 -2.57 -3.69 11.76
N SER A 130 -2.97 -2.84 12.69
CA SER A 130 -4.19 -3.03 13.47
C SER A 130 -5.45 -3.12 12.60
N ASN A 131 -5.55 -2.25 11.58
CA ASN A 131 -6.67 -2.29 10.64
C ASN A 131 -6.61 -3.53 9.73
N LEU A 132 -5.41 -3.89 9.23
CA LEU A 132 -5.22 -5.08 8.42
C LEU A 132 -5.65 -6.35 9.17
N GLU A 133 -5.17 -6.54 10.40
CA GLU A 133 -5.50 -7.70 11.24
C GLU A 133 -7.00 -7.78 11.52
N ARG A 134 -7.64 -6.65 11.81
CA ARG A 134 -9.09 -6.59 11.98
C ARG A 134 -9.83 -7.03 10.71
N GLU A 135 -9.44 -6.50 9.56
CA GLU A 135 -10.09 -6.83 8.28
C GLU A 135 -9.83 -8.27 7.83
N LEU A 136 -8.63 -8.80 8.06
CA LEU A 136 -8.31 -10.20 7.83
C LEU A 136 -9.11 -11.10 8.80
N GLY A 137 -9.19 -10.75 10.08
CA GLY A 137 -9.96 -11.48 11.09
C GLY A 137 -11.45 -11.56 10.77
N ASN A 138 -12.05 -10.46 10.25
CA ASN A 138 -13.43 -10.44 9.77
C ASN A 138 -13.70 -11.45 8.64
N ARG A 139 -12.64 -11.90 7.97
CA ARG A 139 -12.67 -12.88 6.85
C ARG A 139 -12.19 -14.27 7.25
N GLY A 140 -12.00 -14.50 8.55
CA GLY A 140 -11.54 -15.79 9.07
C GLY A 140 -10.06 -16.08 8.80
N ILE A 141 -9.25 -15.05 8.58
CA ILE A 141 -7.80 -15.14 8.39
C ILE A 141 -7.15 -14.65 9.68
N ILE A 142 -6.66 -15.57 10.49
CA ILE A 142 -6.19 -15.28 11.86
C ILE A 142 -4.66 -15.39 11.89
N PRO A 143 -3.93 -14.31 12.25
CA PRO A 143 -2.50 -14.43 12.47
C PRO A 143 -2.22 -15.35 13.66
N LEU A 144 -1.24 -16.22 13.50
CA LEU A 144 -0.75 -17.10 14.56
C LEU A 144 0.55 -16.54 15.13
N ASP A 145 0.72 -16.64 16.43
CA ASP A 145 1.98 -16.28 17.07
C ASP A 145 3.07 -17.25 16.62
N ALA A 146 4.10 -16.70 15.99
CA ALA A 146 5.26 -17.44 15.53
C ALA A 146 6.53 -16.59 15.74
N GLU A 147 7.55 -17.18 16.32
CA GLU A 147 8.78 -16.48 16.70
C GLU A 147 9.58 -16.02 15.47
N PHE A 148 9.58 -16.82 14.41
CA PHE A 148 10.42 -16.59 13.23
C PHE A 148 9.65 -16.33 11.93
N ASP A 149 8.40 -16.79 11.83
CA ASP A 149 7.59 -16.74 10.61
C ASP A 149 6.26 -16.04 10.87
N ARG A 150 5.75 -15.31 9.87
CA ARG A 150 4.36 -14.90 9.89
C ARG A 150 3.49 -16.05 9.38
N ARG A 151 2.65 -16.59 10.26
CA ARG A 151 1.72 -17.69 9.97
C ARG A 151 0.29 -17.24 10.13
N PHE A 152 -0.62 -17.88 9.40
CA PHE A 152 -2.04 -17.60 9.48
C PHE A 152 -2.83 -18.91 9.55
N ASP A 153 -3.87 -18.94 10.38
CA ASP A 153 -4.94 -19.93 10.26
C ASP A 153 -5.91 -19.44 9.16
N LEU A 154 -6.07 -20.26 8.13
CA LEU A 154 -6.95 -19.99 6.97
C LEU A 154 -8.14 -20.95 6.96
N SER A 155 -8.33 -21.77 7.98
CA SER A 155 -9.37 -22.82 8.02
C SER A 155 -10.79 -22.25 7.90
N ALA A 156 -11.02 -21.03 8.37
CA ALA A 156 -12.29 -20.33 8.30
C ALA A 156 -12.28 -19.18 7.25
N SER A 157 -11.29 -19.13 6.37
CA SER A 157 -11.17 -18.05 5.40
C SER A 157 -12.35 -18.03 4.43
N SER A 158 -12.98 -16.86 4.31
CA SER A 158 -14.07 -16.61 3.36
C SER A 158 -13.58 -16.14 1.98
N ILE A 159 -12.27 -15.91 1.83
CA ILE A 159 -11.64 -15.45 0.59
C ILE A 159 -10.37 -16.24 0.29
N GLU A 160 -10.10 -16.47 -0.99
CA GLU A 160 -8.89 -17.13 -1.47
C GLU A 160 -7.93 -16.16 -2.17
N ARG A 161 -8.49 -15.12 -2.81
CA ARG A 161 -7.71 -14.13 -3.58
C ARG A 161 -8.15 -12.70 -3.26
N LEU A 162 -7.22 -11.92 -2.74
CA LEU A 162 -7.38 -10.51 -2.38
C LEU A 162 -6.50 -9.62 -3.25
N MET A 163 -7.06 -8.54 -3.81
CA MET A 163 -6.28 -7.45 -4.40
C MET A 163 -6.30 -6.24 -3.47
N ILE A 164 -5.15 -5.59 -3.30
CA ILE A 164 -5.04 -4.32 -2.56
C ILE A 164 -4.37 -3.28 -3.46
N ILE A 165 -5.06 -2.17 -3.76
CA ILE A 165 -4.52 -1.06 -4.53
C ILE A 165 -4.25 0.12 -3.59
N SER A 166 -2.98 0.47 -3.44
CA SER A 166 -2.54 1.45 -2.46
C SER A 166 -1.27 2.20 -2.91
N HIS A 167 -0.39 2.54 -2.00
CA HIS A 167 0.73 3.46 -2.15
C HIS A 167 2.03 2.81 -1.72
N ALA A 168 3.17 3.45 -2.03
CA ALA A 168 4.48 2.87 -1.78
C ALA A 168 4.75 2.64 -0.28
N GLY A 169 4.49 3.64 0.57
CA GLY A 169 4.70 3.53 2.02
C GLY A 169 3.78 2.49 2.64
N THR A 170 2.48 2.56 2.37
CA THR A 170 1.50 1.59 2.86
C THR A 170 1.83 0.17 2.42
N MET A 171 2.20 -0.05 1.15
CA MET A 171 2.62 -1.38 0.65
C MET A 171 3.87 -1.89 1.35
N SER A 172 4.80 -1.00 1.68
CA SER A 172 6.02 -1.38 2.41
C SER A 172 5.71 -1.89 3.81
N VAL A 173 4.73 -1.27 4.51
CA VAL A 173 4.25 -1.75 5.81
C VAL A 173 3.55 -3.11 5.65
N LEU A 174 2.66 -3.25 4.68
CA LEU A 174 1.96 -4.52 4.40
C LEU A 174 2.95 -5.65 4.10
N LEU A 175 3.94 -5.40 3.23
CA LEU A 175 4.98 -6.38 2.91
C LEU A 175 5.81 -6.76 4.13
N SER A 176 6.19 -5.76 4.94
CA SER A 176 6.95 -6.02 6.17
C SER A 176 6.15 -6.88 7.15
N TYR A 177 4.85 -6.61 7.30
CA TYR A 177 3.97 -7.42 8.13
C TYR A 177 3.91 -8.87 7.65
N PHE A 178 3.59 -9.10 6.37
CA PHE A 178 3.45 -10.46 5.84
C PHE A 178 4.77 -11.25 5.80
N LEU A 179 5.90 -10.57 5.66
CA LEU A 179 7.23 -11.17 5.63
C LEU A 179 7.89 -11.25 7.03
N ASN A 180 7.14 -10.95 8.08
CA ASN A 180 7.63 -10.91 9.46
C ASN A 180 8.90 -10.06 9.64
N MET A 181 8.96 -8.93 8.94
CA MET A 181 10.06 -7.97 9.05
C MET A 181 9.72 -6.88 10.06
N PRO A 182 10.73 -6.26 10.71
CA PRO A 182 10.48 -5.14 11.61
C PRO A 182 9.71 -4.02 10.93
N LEU A 183 8.66 -3.51 11.59
CA LEU A 183 7.78 -2.45 11.10
C LEU A 183 8.36 -1.05 11.36
N TYR A 184 9.65 -0.87 11.20
CA TYR A 184 10.30 0.42 11.36
C TYR A 184 10.34 1.19 10.04
N ALA A 185 10.51 2.47 10.19
CA ALA A 185 10.81 3.42 9.15
C ALA A 185 11.81 2.96 8.07
N TRP A 186 12.61 1.99 8.39
CA TRP A 186 13.63 1.38 7.56
C TRP A 186 13.10 0.43 6.48
N THR A 187 11.96 -0.20 6.71
CA THR A 187 11.42 -1.19 5.78
C THR A 187 10.87 -0.54 4.52
N TRP A 188 10.39 0.67 4.63
CA TRP A 188 9.86 1.37 3.48
C TRP A 188 10.95 1.81 2.47
N ARG A 189 12.22 1.91 2.87
CA ARG A 189 13.35 2.04 1.94
C ARG A 189 13.75 0.71 1.28
N LYS A 190 13.34 -0.43 1.82
CA LYS A 190 13.65 -1.76 1.28
C LYS A 190 12.71 -2.17 0.14
N PHE A 191 11.46 -1.74 0.20
CA PHE A 191 10.46 -2.03 -0.80
C PHE A 191 10.07 -0.74 -1.51
N LEU A 192 10.51 -0.58 -2.74
CA LEU A 192 10.13 0.54 -3.58
C LEU A 192 9.33 0.04 -4.79
N PRO A 193 8.05 -0.30 -4.62
CA PRO A 193 7.24 -0.77 -5.74
C PRO A 193 7.13 0.34 -6.79
N ARG A 194 7.27 -0.03 -8.06
CA ARG A 194 7.08 0.90 -9.18
C ARG A 194 5.60 1.22 -9.36
N HIS A 195 5.28 2.34 -10.03
CA HIS A 195 3.90 2.67 -10.39
C HIS A 195 3.26 1.52 -11.16
N THR A 196 2.07 1.10 -10.74
CA THR A 196 1.34 -0.10 -11.19
C THR A 196 2.11 -1.41 -11.12
N GLY A 197 3.30 -1.42 -10.51
CA GLY A 197 3.99 -2.64 -10.14
C GLY A 197 3.12 -3.43 -9.16
N HIS A 198 3.08 -4.76 -9.35
CA HIS A 198 2.37 -5.66 -8.45
C HIS A 198 3.33 -6.61 -7.74
N THR A 199 2.96 -6.97 -6.53
CA THR A 199 3.63 -8.00 -5.73
C THR A 199 2.60 -9.03 -5.32
N THR A 200 2.86 -10.29 -5.60
CA THR A 200 1.97 -11.40 -5.23
C THR A 200 2.57 -12.15 -4.06
N LEU A 201 1.81 -12.25 -2.99
CA LEU A 201 2.08 -13.09 -1.84
C LEU A 201 1.19 -14.31 -1.91
N LYS A 202 1.77 -15.49 -1.75
CA LYS A 202 1.03 -16.76 -1.73
C LYS A 202 1.34 -17.49 -0.43
N SER A 203 0.30 -17.94 0.27
CA SER A 203 0.49 -18.86 1.38
C SER A 203 0.93 -20.22 0.86
N THR A 204 1.88 -20.82 1.56
CA THR A 204 2.31 -22.22 1.35
C THR A 204 1.92 -23.04 2.55
N GLN A 205 1.45 -24.26 2.32
CA GLN A 205 1.12 -25.18 3.42
C GLN A 205 2.41 -25.66 4.08
N ILE A 206 2.49 -25.55 5.40
CA ILE A 206 3.58 -26.14 6.17
C ILE A 206 3.18 -27.58 6.51
N SER A 207 4.03 -28.54 6.18
CA SER A 207 3.82 -29.96 6.53
C SER A 207 3.72 -30.10 8.04
N GLY A 208 2.52 -30.38 8.55
CA GLY A 208 2.24 -30.47 9.99
C GLY A 208 0.88 -29.90 10.41
N GLY A 209 0.06 -29.42 9.48
CA GLY A 209 -1.33 -29.02 9.75
C GLY A 209 -1.55 -27.55 10.15
N HIS A 210 -0.50 -26.74 10.12
CA HIS A 210 -0.63 -25.27 10.25
C HIS A 210 -0.13 -24.60 8.98
N PHE A 211 -0.89 -23.62 8.48
CA PHE A 211 -0.58 -22.84 7.29
C PHE A 211 0.20 -21.58 7.62
#